data_d59bb10439e4958c5e275736a260dbb7
#
_entry.id   d59bb10439e4958c5e275736a260dbb7
#
_cell.length_a   1.000
_cell.length_b   1.000
_cell.length_c   1.000
_cell.angle_alpha   90.00
_cell.angle_beta   90.00
_cell.angle_gamma   90.00
#
_symmetry.space_group_name_H-M   'P 1'
#
loop_
_entity.id
_entity.type
_entity.pdbx_description
1 polymer ?
#
loop_
_entity_poly.entity_id
_entity_poly.type
_entity_poly.pdbx_seq_one_letter_code
_entity_poly.pdbx_strand_id
1 'polypeptide(L)'
;MELAQRCLSSFEESVLVSNLQNGGGCLNCHTSCKGNPSQYLFHSRCKTGGTVISDRGRMVKKQISSPLTGRNAVYPAWHPAGRWIAFSTDDVHQSFYNHCRSKIEVYNNSGDLLLYDTRTEKVVEDARFVDTLNVKTFPAFSPDGKWLYFCTSKRYDVPFCSDSMHYSLVRVSFEASTGKLGEVVDTIYNARVCGGSASLPRISPDGRWLLFTWAECNAFPIQHPESSLCLVDLKTYKVSEPPQLISSEADTYHSWSSNGRWIVFASRRKDGRVTRLYIAAFSNGQFGRPFLLPQRYPAEDVLRRYSYNVPELLKGKIKTDKDEMARLLQSP
;
A
#
# COMPACT_ATOMS: atom_id res chain seq x y z
N MET A 1 -4.93 6.36 -16.55
CA MET A 1 -4.79 5.56 -15.30
C MET A 1 -6.17 5.06 -14.91
N GLU A 2 -6.28 3.82 -14.49
CA GLU A 2 -7.56 3.17 -14.21
C GLU A 2 -7.46 2.32 -12.95
N LEU A 3 -8.57 2.22 -12.23
CA LEU A 3 -8.80 1.21 -11.23
C LEU A 3 -9.63 0.12 -11.90
N ALA A 4 -9.04 -1.06 -12.03
CA ALA A 4 -9.68 -2.19 -12.70
C ALA A 4 -9.79 -3.40 -11.76
N GLN A 5 -10.74 -4.26 -12.01
CA GLN A 5 -10.86 -5.54 -11.34
C GLN A 5 -10.90 -6.67 -12.36
N ARG A 6 -10.54 -7.85 -11.90
CA ARG A 6 -10.44 -9.04 -12.74
C ARG A 6 -10.93 -10.28 -12.02
N CYS A 7 -11.65 -11.12 -12.72
CA CYS A 7 -12.01 -12.44 -12.24
C CYS A 7 -10.89 -13.44 -12.54
N LEU A 8 -10.41 -14.16 -11.52
CA LEU A 8 -9.31 -15.13 -11.68
C LEU A 8 -9.73 -16.40 -12.42
N SER A 9 -11.03 -16.75 -12.43
CA SER A 9 -11.52 -17.96 -13.08
C SER A 9 -11.96 -17.76 -14.52
N SER A 10 -12.50 -16.59 -14.87
CA SER A 10 -12.96 -16.28 -16.23
C SER A 10 -12.01 -15.38 -17.02
N PHE A 11 -11.02 -14.79 -16.31
CA PHE A 11 -10.12 -13.76 -16.83
C PHE A 11 -10.83 -12.51 -17.37
N GLU A 12 -12.10 -12.30 -17.00
CA GLU A 12 -12.84 -11.10 -17.37
C GLU A 12 -12.31 -9.91 -16.58
N GLU A 13 -12.02 -8.84 -17.30
CA GLU A 13 -11.60 -7.56 -16.73
C GLU A 13 -12.71 -6.52 -16.85
N SER A 14 -12.82 -5.66 -15.87
CA SER A 14 -13.70 -4.51 -15.94
C SER A 14 -13.08 -3.32 -15.23
N VAL A 15 -13.18 -2.16 -15.85
CA VAL A 15 -12.77 -0.88 -15.27
C VAL A 15 -13.85 -0.45 -14.29
N LEU A 16 -13.43 -0.16 -13.06
CA LEU A 16 -14.26 0.43 -12.01
C LEU A 16 -14.34 1.93 -12.17
N VAL A 17 -13.19 2.56 -12.38
CA VAL A 17 -13.05 4.00 -12.53
C VAL A 17 -11.84 4.32 -13.40
N SER A 18 -12.00 5.29 -14.29
CA SER A 18 -10.92 5.84 -15.12
C SER A 18 -10.61 7.28 -14.70
N ASN A 19 -9.36 7.70 -14.85
CA ASN A 19 -8.97 9.08 -14.57
C ASN A 19 -9.62 10.10 -15.54
N LEU A 20 -10.19 9.66 -16.64
CA LEU A 20 -11.01 10.52 -17.50
C LEU A 20 -12.28 11.03 -16.79
N GLN A 21 -12.78 10.27 -15.81
CA GLN A 21 -13.96 10.65 -15.01
C GLN A 21 -13.65 11.71 -13.95
N ASN A 22 -12.37 11.89 -13.60
CA ASN A 22 -11.92 12.88 -12.61
C ASN A 22 -11.11 14.03 -13.22
N GLY A 23 -11.28 14.31 -14.53
CA GLY A 23 -10.57 15.39 -15.21
C GLY A 23 -9.10 15.11 -15.50
N GLY A 24 -8.70 13.83 -15.61
CA GLY A 24 -7.33 13.41 -15.93
C GLY A 24 -6.41 13.28 -14.73
N GLY A 25 -6.90 13.55 -13.52
CA GLY A 25 -6.13 13.42 -12.27
C GLY A 25 -5.76 11.97 -11.91
N CYS A 26 -4.85 11.81 -10.97
CA CYS A 26 -4.37 10.52 -10.52
C CYS A 26 -5.44 9.76 -9.73
N LEU A 27 -5.53 8.43 -9.95
CA LEU A 27 -6.31 7.51 -9.14
C LEU A 27 -5.34 6.53 -8.49
N ASN A 28 -5.27 6.50 -7.17
CA ASN A 28 -4.30 5.66 -6.45
C ASN A 28 -4.76 5.27 -5.04
N CYS A 29 -3.88 4.63 -4.30
CA CYS A 29 -4.05 4.31 -2.87
C CYS A 29 -5.37 3.58 -2.59
N HIS A 30 -5.77 2.62 -3.43
CA HIS A 30 -6.95 1.82 -3.14
C HIS A 30 -6.64 0.76 -2.09
N THR A 31 -7.63 0.42 -1.30
CA THR A 31 -7.61 -0.72 -0.38
C THR A 31 -9.01 -1.16 0.00
N SER A 32 -9.15 -2.45 0.32
CA SER A 32 -10.40 -3.06 0.78
C SER A 32 -10.28 -3.56 2.22
N CYS A 33 -11.38 -3.51 2.97
CA CYS A 33 -11.43 -4.08 4.31
C CYS A 33 -11.47 -5.61 4.24
N LYS A 34 -10.33 -6.29 4.53
CA LYS A 34 -10.20 -7.77 4.49
C LYS A 34 -10.62 -8.39 3.14
N GLY A 35 -10.35 -7.72 2.03
CA GLY A 35 -10.76 -8.17 0.70
C GLY A 35 -12.28 -8.12 0.44
N ASN A 36 -13.03 -7.35 1.23
CA ASN A 36 -14.47 -7.21 1.07
C ASN A 36 -14.81 -6.28 -0.11
N PRO A 37 -15.48 -6.76 -1.17
CA PRO A 37 -15.80 -5.95 -2.33
C PRO A 37 -16.88 -4.87 -2.06
N SER A 38 -17.57 -4.92 -0.92
CA SER A 38 -18.56 -3.92 -0.51
C SER A 38 -18.01 -2.88 0.46
N GLN A 39 -16.73 -3.02 0.87
CA GLN A 39 -16.08 -2.08 1.77
C GLN A 39 -14.66 -1.82 1.30
N TYR A 40 -14.50 -0.75 0.55
CA TYR A 40 -13.23 -0.36 -0.10
C TYR A 40 -13.13 1.15 -0.18
N LEU A 41 -11.95 1.62 -0.48
CA LEU A 41 -11.70 3.03 -0.79
C LEU A 41 -10.61 3.17 -1.85
N PHE A 42 -10.55 4.34 -2.44
CA PHE A 42 -9.44 4.79 -3.27
C PHE A 42 -9.31 6.31 -3.19
N HIS A 43 -8.16 6.82 -3.60
CA HIS A 43 -7.87 8.25 -3.57
C HIS A 43 -7.86 8.83 -4.98
N SER A 44 -8.55 9.97 -5.17
CA SER A 44 -8.57 10.76 -6.40
C SER A 44 -7.78 12.04 -6.19
N ARG A 45 -6.74 12.27 -6.98
CA ARG A 45 -5.90 13.47 -6.94
C ARG A 45 -6.20 14.34 -8.15
N CYS A 46 -7.10 15.29 -7.97
CA CYS A 46 -7.43 16.32 -8.96
C CYS A 46 -7.88 17.58 -8.23
N LYS A 47 -8.29 18.61 -8.95
CA LYS A 47 -8.77 19.88 -8.35
C LYS A 47 -9.95 19.65 -7.38
N THR A 48 -10.82 18.71 -7.70
CA THR A 48 -11.93 18.27 -6.86
C THR A 48 -11.64 16.91 -6.21
N GLY A 49 -10.37 16.59 -5.93
CA GLY A 49 -9.93 15.29 -5.42
C GLY A 49 -10.48 14.97 -4.03
N GLY A 50 -10.07 13.82 -3.50
CA GLY A 50 -10.47 13.35 -2.17
C GLY A 50 -10.42 11.83 -2.08
N THR A 51 -10.75 11.29 -0.92
CA THR A 51 -10.88 9.86 -0.68
C THR A 51 -12.31 9.42 -0.93
N VAL A 52 -12.53 8.56 -1.90
CA VAL A 52 -13.81 7.88 -2.14
C VAL A 52 -13.88 6.65 -1.25
N ILE A 53 -14.86 6.59 -0.38
CA ILE A 53 -15.09 5.49 0.55
C ILE A 53 -16.42 4.84 0.19
N SER A 54 -16.38 3.53 -0.10
CA SER A 54 -17.56 2.69 -0.23
C SER A 54 -17.70 1.83 1.03
N ASP A 55 -18.80 1.96 1.72
CA ASP A 55 -19.13 1.15 2.89
C ASP A 55 -20.58 0.68 2.81
N ARG A 56 -20.78 -0.64 2.69
CA ARG A 56 -22.08 -1.32 2.68
C ARG A 56 -23.09 -0.73 1.68
N GLY A 57 -22.61 -0.40 0.48
CA GLY A 57 -23.45 0.13 -0.61
C GLY A 57 -23.63 1.66 -0.59
N ARG A 58 -23.11 2.36 0.39
CA ARG A 58 -23.03 3.83 0.41
C ARG A 58 -21.65 4.28 -0.06
N MET A 59 -21.60 5.13 -1.06
CA MET A 59 -20.36 5.79 -1.49
C MET A 59 -20.36 7.26 -1.06
N VAL A 60 -19.24 7.71 -0.54
CA VAL A 60 -19.00 9.11 -0.17
C VAL A 60 -17.60 9.54 -0.61
N LYS A 61 -17.44 10.81 -0.97
CA LYS A 61 -16.13 11.42 -1.17
C LYS A 61 -15.85 12.36 0.00
N LYS A 62 -14.67 12.24 0.59
CA LYS A 62 -14.25 13.02 1.75
C LYS A 62 -12.89 13.65 1.49
N GLN A 63 -12.74 14.90 1.88
CA GLN A 63 -11.45 15.55 2.05
C GLN A 63 -10.94 15.18 3.44
N ILE A 64 -9.98 14.26 3.48
CA ILE A 64 -9.37 13.82 4.74
C ILE A 64 -7.97 14.42 4.80
N SER A 65 -7.75 15.26 5.79
CA SER A 65 -6.47 15.92 6.03
C SER A 65 -6.17 15.96 7.53
N SER A 66 -4.89 16.10 7.85
CA SER A 66 -4.43 16.29 9.21
C SER A 66 -4.91 17.64 9.76
N PRO A 67 -5.67 17.67 10.85
CA PRO A 67 -5.98 18.91 11.57
C PRO A 67 -4.75 19.67 12.08
N LEU A 68 -3.66 18.96 12.41
CA LEU A 68 -2.45 19.56 12.95
C LEU A 68 -1.53 20.14 11.88
N THR A 69 -1.46 19.51 10.69
CA THR A 69 -0.49 19.91 9.66
C THR A 69 -1.13 20.39 8.36
N GLY A 70 -2.43 20.22 8.19
CA GLY A 70 -3.16 20.54 6.95
C GLY A 70 -2.88 19.60 5.77
N ARG A 71 -1.97 18.60 5.93
CA ARG A 71 -1.60 17.69 4.84
C ARG A 71 -2.69 16.66 4.57
N ASN A 72 -2.87 16.34 3.29
CA ASN A 72 -3.87 15.36 2.86
C ASN A 72 -3.47 13.93 3.21
N ALA A 73 -4.48 13.12 3.54
CA ALA A 73 -4.35 11.70 3.83
C ALA A 73 -4.03 10.89 2.56
N VAL A 74 -3.07 9.98 2.66
CA VAL A 74 -2.64 9.03 1.62
C VAL A 74 -2.35 7.65 2.24
N TYR A 75 -2.10 6.62 1.45
CA TYR A 75 -1.73 5.26 1.86
C TYR A 75 -2.63 4.68 2.95
N PRO A 76 -3.91 4.46 2.65
CA PRO A 76 -4.88 3.98 3.61
C PRO A 76 -4.68 2.51 4.02
N ALA A 77 -5.09 2.21 5.25
CA ALA A 77 -5.24 0.85 5.74
C ALA A 77 -6.51 0.71 6.58
N TRP A 78 -7.39 -0.22 6.22
CA TRP A 78 -8.58 -0.52 6.99
C TRP A 78 -8.26 -1.30 8.26
N HIS A 79 -8.82 -0.85 9.38
CA HIS A 79 -8.94 -1.70 10.55
C HIS A 79 -9.91 -2.86 10.25
N PRO A 80 -9.60 -4.10 10.68
CA PRO A 80 -10.35 -5.28 10.30
C PRO A 80 -11.82 -5.30 10.73
N ALA A 81 -12.24 -4.47 11.70
CA ALA A 81 -13.64 -4.27 12.07
C ALA A 81 -14.38 -3.26 11.17
N GLY A 82 -13.70 -2.61 10.21
CA GLY A 82 -14.29 -1.72 9.22
C GLY A 82 -14.74 -0.36 9.74
N ARG A 83 -14.41 0.01 10.98
CA ARG A 83 -14.72 1.34 11.54
C ARG A 83 -13.60 2.34 11.31
N TRP A 84 -12.37 1.95 11.55
CA TRP A 84 -11.21 2.82 11.48
C TRP A 84 -10.44 2.65 10.18
N ILE A 85 -9.92 3.75 9.67
CA ILE A 85 -8.96 3.76 8.57
C ILE A 85 -7.74 4.53 9.04
N ALA A 86 -6.58 3.91 9.00
CA ALA A 86 -5.31 4.60 9.22
C ALA A 86 -4.80 5.14 7.89
N PHE A 87 -4.22 6.33 7.91
CA PHE A 87 -3.56 6.97 6.77
C PHE A 87 -2.19 7.48 7.19
N SER A 88 -1.33 7.71 6.22
CA SER A 88 -0.23 8.64 6.38
C SER A 88 -0.49 9.95 5.62
N THR A 89 0.31 11.00 5.91
CA THR A 89 0.17 12.33 5.30
C THR A 89 1.45 12.69 4.55
N ASP A 90 1.86 11.82 3.65
CA ASP A 90 3.14 11.90 2.97
C ASP A 90 3.23 13.11 2.02
N ASP A 91 4.33 13.85 2.15
CA ASP A 91 4.75 14.86 1.19
C ASP A 91 5.77 14.23 0.24
N VAL A 92 5.26 13.71 -0.88
CA VAL A 92 6.01 12.89 -1.84
C VAL A 92 6.60 13.74 -2.94
N HIS A 93 7.90 13.61 -3.15
CA HIS A 93 8.65 14.26 -4.23
C HIS A 93 9.29 13.23 -5.16
N GLN A 94 9.53 13.65 -6.39
CA GLN A 94 10.17 12.85 -7.40
C GLN A 94 11.32 13.60 -8.04
N SER A 95 12.48 12.93 -8.13
CA SER A 95 13.67 13.42 -8.82
C SER A 95 14.04 12.53 -9.98
N PHE A 96 14.68 13.12 -11.00
CA PHE A 96 15.15 12.42 -12.19
C PHE A 96 16.69 12.46 -12.21
N TYR A 97 17.31 11.30 -12.40
CA TYR A 97 18.76 11.16 -12.45
C TYR A 97 19.24 10.60 -13.79
N ASN A 98 20.21 11.28 -14.41
CA ASN A 98 20.73 10.86 -15.71
C ASN A 98 21.80 9.75 -15.60
N HIS A 99 22.49 9.66 -14.46
CA HIS A 99 23.70 8.86 -14.32
C HIS A 99 23.54 7.62 -13.43
N CYS A 100 22.36 7.42 -12.80
CA CYS A 100 22.10 6.28 -11.92
C CYS A 100 21.38 5.16 -12.65
N ARG A 101 21.48 3.92 -12.12
CA ARG A 101 20.68 2.78 -12.58
C ARG A 101 19.19 3.07 -12.40
N SER A 102 18.81 3.59 -11.24
CA SER A 102 17.45 4.15 -11.01
C SER A 102 17.40 5.54 -11.63
N LYS A 103 16.59 5.70 -12.68
CA LYS A 103 16.39 6.99 -13.36
C LYS A 103 15.44 7.91 -12.63
N ILE A 104 14.65 7.37 -11.74
CA ILE A 104 13.61 8.06 -10.97
C ILE A 104 13.79 7.66 -9.52
N GLU A 105 13.89 8.66 -8.66
CA GLU A 105 13.85 8.48 -7.22
C GLU A 105 12.60 9.16 -6.66
N VAL A 106 11.89 8.45 -5.78
CA VAL A 106 10.70 8.96 -5.11
C VAL A 106 10.94 8.87 -3.60
N TYR A 107 10.80 10.00 -2.93
CA TYR A 107 11.09 10.12 -1.51
C TYR A 107 10.05 10.97 -0.78
N ASN A 108 9.95 10.76 0.52
CA ASN A 108 9.08 11.53 1.39
C ASN A 108 9.85 12.64 2.10
N ASN A 109 9.44 13.87 1.89
CA ASN A 109 9.95 15.01 2.65
C ASN A 109 9.40 15.05 4.09
N SER A 110 8.19 14.58 4.27
CA SER A 110 7.53 14.45 5.57
C SER A 110 6.38 13.43 5.50
N GLY A 111 5.99 12.90 6.63
CA GLY A 111 4.87 11.97 6.73
C GLY A 111 4.51 11.70 8.19
N ASP A 112 3.22 11.75 8.50
CA ASP A 112 2.67 11.50 9.83
C ASP A 112 1.52 10.49 9.73
N LEU A 113 1.05 9.99 10.86
CA LEU A 113 -0.08 9.08 10.92
C LEU A 113 -1.34 9.80 11.39
N LEU A 114 -2.45 9.49 10.77
CA LEU A 114 -3.78 9.88 11.23
C LEU A 114 -4.77 8.71 11.14
N LEU A 115 -5.81 8.78 11.94
CA LEU A 115 -6.91 7.82 11.96
C LEU A 115 -8.20 8.53 11.54
N TYR A 116 -9.02 7.84 10.76
CA TYR A 116 -10.35 8.31 10.38
C TYR A 116 -11.40 7.34 10.92
N ASP A 117 -12.35 7.86 11.70
CA ASP A 117 -13.50 7.11 12.19
C ASP A 117 -14.66 7.22 11.20
N THR A 118 -14.99 6.14 10.50
CA THR A 118 -16.07 6.13 9.50
C THR A 118 -17.47 6.32 10.11
N ARG A 119 -17.65 6.11 11.42
CA ARG A 119 -18.94 6.30 12.10
C ARG A 119 -19.19 7.77 12.43
N THR A 120 -18.18 8.45 12.95
CA THR A 120 -18.29 9.86 13.35
C THR A 120 -17.84 10.81 12.26
N GLU A 121 -17.24 10.28 11.19
CA GLU A 121 -16.62 11.02 10.07
C GLU A 121 -15.55 12.01 10.54
N LYS A 122 -14.85 11.70 11.64
CA LYS A 122 -13.83 12.55 12.25
C LYS A 122 -12.43 11.97 12.07
N VAL A 123 -11.47 12.88 11.90
CA VAL A 123 -10.05 12.58 12.00
C VAL A 123 -9.63 12.59 13.46
N VAL A 124 -8.83 11.62 13.84
CA VAL A 124 -8.18 11.50 15.16
C VAL A 124 -6.68 11.42 14.92
N GLU A 125 -5.94 12.30 15.56
CA GLU A 125 -4.49 12.32 15.54
C GLU A 125 -3.93 12.22 16.96
N ASP A 126 -2.80 11.56 17.07
CA ASP A 126 -2.00 11.51 18.28
C ASP A 126 -0.72 12.32 18.03
N ALA A 127 -0.52 13.40 18.81
CA ALA A 127 0.60 14.30 18.63
C ALA A 127 1.98 13.61 18.70
N ARG A 128 2.08 12.44 19.33
CA ARG A 128 3.31 11.62 19.35
C ARG A 128 3.69 11.07 17.98
N PHE A 129 2.72 10.96 17.06
CA PHE A 129 2.91 10.47 15.70
C PHE A 129 2.83 11.57 14.64
N VAL A 130 2.79 12.84 15.10
CA VAL A 130 2.86 14.04 14.27
C VAL A 130 4.08 14.84 14.72
N ASP A 131 5.22 14.59 14.09
CA ASP A 131 6.48 15.25 14.47
C ASP A 131 7.32 15.63 13.24
N THR A 132 8.26 16.54 13.45
CA THR A 132 9.16 17.03 12.39
C THR A 132 10.46 16.26 12.27
N LEU A 133 10.74 15.32 13.17
CA LEU A 133 12.02 14.59 13.23
C LEU A 133 11.99 13.28 12.44
N ASN A 134 10.81 12.67 12.34
CA ASN A 134 10.64 11.37 11.71
C ASN A 134 9.54 11.40 10.67
N VAL A 135 9.75 10.65 9.60
CA VAL A 135 8.73 10.35 8.57
C VAL A 135 8.07 9.03 8.93
N LYS A 136 6.75 8.96 8.87
CA LYS A 136 5.94 7.76 9.13
C LYS A 136 5.01 7.52 7.96
N THR A 137 5.02 6.31 7.42
CA THR A 137 4.27 5.97 6.20
C THR A 137 3.81 4.51 6.20
N PHE A 138 2.94 4.16 5.24
CA PHE A 138 2.43 2.81 4.98
C PHE A 138 1.87 2.10 6.21
N PRO A 139 0.82 2.63 6.84
CA PRO A 139 0.15 1.95 7.93
C PRO A 139 -0.45 0.62 7.49
N ALA A 140 -0.49 -0.36 8.41
CA ALA A 140 -1.17 -1.63 8.21
C ALA A 140 -1.68 -2.17 9.56
N PHE A 141 -2.93 -2.59 9.63
CA PHE A 141 -3.46 -3.21 10.84
C PHE A 141 -3.18 -4.72 10.88
N SER A 142 -2.98 -5.26 12.09
CA SER A 142 -3.04 -6.69 12.31
C SER A 142 -4.45 -7.25 12.04
N PRO A 143 -4.59 -8.54 11.66
CA PRO A 143 -5.91 -9.15 11.38
C PRO A 143 -6.85 -9.19 12.58
N ASP A 144 -6.31 -9.18 13.81
CA ASP A 144 -7.07 -9.09 15.06
C ASP A 144 -7.42 -7.64 15.45
N GLY A 145 -6.85 -6.66 14.74
CA GLY A 145 -7.07 -5.23 14.96
C GLY A 145 -6.38 -4.63 16.18
N LYS A 146 -5.52 -5.38 16.87
CA LYS A 146 -4.87 -4.91 18.11
C LYS A 146 -3.59 -4.13 17.88
N TRP A 147 -3.02 -4.19 16.67
CA TRP A 147 -1.76 -3.56 16.35
C TRP A 147 -1.86 -2.74 15.06
N LEU A 148 -1.26 -1.57 15.08
CA LEU A 148 -0.98 -0.76 13.90
C LEU A 148 0.51 -0.82 13.61
N TYR A 149 0.86 -1.37 12.45
CA TYR A 149 2.21 -1.40 11.89
C TYR A 149 2.41 -0.20 10.97
N PHE A 150 3.63 0.31 10.89
CA PHE A 150 3.99 1.38 9.94
C PHE A 150 5.50 1.41 9.74
N CYS A 151 5.93 2.07 8.67
CA CYS A 151 7.33 2.32 8.38
C CYS A 151 7.74 3.70 8.89
N THR A 152 8.92 3.82 9.46
CA THR A 152 9.44 5.09 9.97
C THR A 152 10.93 5.26 9.70
N SER A 153 11.33 6.46 9.31
CA SER A 153 12.72 6.87 9.12
C SER A 153 12.96 8.21 9.78
N LYS A 154 14.21 8.49 10.16
CA LYS A 154 14.60 9.85 10.48
C LYS A 154 14.36 10.73 9.25
N ARG A 155 13.92 11.95 9.46
CA ARG A 155 13.78 12.95 8.40
C ARG A 155 15.18 13.46 8.02
N TYR A 156 15.40 13.61 6.73
CA TYR A 156 16.62 14.16 6.15
C TYR A 156 16.28 15.35 5.25
N ASP A 157 17.30 16.10 4.90
CA ASP A 157 17.19 17.18 3.92
C ASP A 157 17.23 16.59 2.50
N VAL A 158 16.06 16.30 1.97
CA VAL A 158 15.91 15.76 0.63
C VAL A 158 15.79 16.91 -0.40
N PRO A 159 16.27 16.71 -1.66
CA PRO A 159 16.68 15.44 -2.27
C PRO A 159 18.14 15.04 -2.00
N PHE A 160 18.94 15.87 -1.33
CA PHE A 160 20.41 15.69 -1.23
C PHE A 160 20.84 14.46 -0.42
N CYS A 161 20.01 14.03 0.51
CA CYS A 161 20.25 12.89 1.38
C CYS A 161 19.16 11.81 1.25
N SER A 162 18.53 11.68 0.09
CA SER A 162 17.45 10.70 -0.11
C SER A 162 17.91 9.25 0.09
N ASP A 163 19.13 8.93 -0.33
CA ASP A 163 19.79 7.63 -0.15
C ASP A 163 20.12 7.29 1.31
N SER A 164 20.09 8.29 2.21
CA SER A 164 20.26 8.09 3.65
C SER A 164 18.95 7.75 4.37
N MET A 165 17.81 7.77 3.68
CA MET A 165 16.50 7.45 4.26
C MET A 165 16.28 5.93 4.32
N HIS A 166 16.50 5.36 5.50
CA HIS A 166 16.31 3.94 5.78
C HIS A 166 15.11 3.76 6.71
N TYR A 167 14.05 3.16 6.21
CA TYR A 167 12.83 2.96 6.97
C TYR A 167 12.87 1.67 7.77
N SER A 168 12.73 1.81 9.08
CA SER A 168 12.45 0.69 9.99
C SER A 168 10.96 0.38 9.98
N LEU A 169 10.61 -0.89 10.20
CA LEU A 169 9.23 -1.33 10.39
C LEU A 169 8.95 -1.47 11.89
N VAL A 170 7.92 -0.80 12.36
CA VAL A 170 7.53 -0.76 13.75
C VAL A 170 6.03 -1.04 13.91
N ARG A 171 5.59 -1.29 15.14
CA ARG A 171 4.17 -1.39 15.49
C ARG A 171 3.87 -0.72 16.81
N VAL A 172 2.62 -0.35 17.00
CA VAL A 172 2.05 0.18 18.23
C VAL A 172 0.72 -0.52 18.51
N SER A 173 0.36 -0.72 19.77
CA SER A 173 -0.95 -1.26 20.11
C SER A 173 -2.07 -0.28 19.73
N PHE A 174 -3.23 -0.81 19.38
CA PHE A 174 -4.39 -0.03 18.96
C PHE A 174 -5.64 -0.46 19.70
N GLU A 175 -6.36 0.50 20.28
CA GLU A 175 -7.63 0.28 20.94
C GLU A 175 -8.80 0.71 20.04
N ALA A 176 -9.49 -0.28 19.46
CA ALA A 176 -10.54 -0.04 18.47
C ALA A 176 -11.80 0.66 19.03
N SER A 177 -12.05 0.60 20.34
CA SER A 177 -13.18 1.26 20.99
C SER A 177 -13.05 2.78 20.94
N THR A 178 -11.84 3.31 21.18
CA THR A 178 -11.51 4.71 21.32
C THR A 178 -10.71 5.31 20.17
N GLY A 179 -10.02 4.47 19.38
CA GLY A 179 -9.05 4.91 18.38
C GLY A 179 -7.69 5.31 18.95
N LYS A 180 -7.40 4.97 20.21
CA LYS A 180 -6.14 5.32 20.86
C LYS A 180 -5.01 4.41 20.43
N LEU A 181 -3.84 5.01 20.25
CA LEU A 181 -2.56 4.32 20.05
C LEU A 181 -1.87 4.14 21.39
N GLY A 182 -1.23 2.99 21.59
CA GLY A 182 -0.47 2.69 22.80
C GLY A 182 0.78 3.56 22.96
N GLU A 183 1.46 3.44 24.09
CA GLU A 183 2.64 4.26 24.41
C GLU A 183 3.94 3.65 23.87
N VAL A 184 4.01 2.33 23.84
CA VAL A 184 5.22 1.60 23.44
C VAL A 184 5.20 1.30 21.94
N VAL A 185 6.28 1.65 21.27
CA VAL A 185 6.51 1.34 19.86
C VAL A 185 7.52 0.19 19.77
N ASP A 186 7.06 -0.97 19.30
CA ASP A 186 7.90 -2.16 19.11
C ASP A 186 8.56 -2.13 17.73
N THR A 187 9.85 -2.39 17.66
CA THR A 187 10.58 -2.52 16.39
C THR A 187 10.53 -3.97 15.88
N ILE A 188 9.99 -4.14 14.67
CA ILE A 188 9.89 -5.43 13.96
C ILE A 188 11.08 -5.64 13.03
N TYR A 189 11.50 -4.59 12.32
CA TYR A 189 12.67 -4.56 11.47
C TYR A 189 13.43 -3.26 11.71
N ASN A 190 14.68 -3.38 12.16
CA ASN A 190 15.53 -2.22 12.41
C ASN A 190 16.46 -1.99 11.23
N ALA A 191 16.18 -1.00 10.40
CA ALA A 191 16.98 -0.68 9.22
C ALA A 191 18.44 -0.33 9.52
N ARG A 192 18.73 0.26 10.69
CA ARG A 192 20.10 0.58 11.11
C ARG A 192 20.94 -0.67 11.43
N VAL A 193 20.29 -1.76 11.85
CA VAL A 193 20.95 -3.00 12.23
C VAL A 193 20.96 -3.99 11.05
N CYS A 194 19.83 -4.11 10.36
CA CYS A 194 19.63 -5.09 9.29
C CYS A 194 20.06 -4.57 7.91
N GLY A 195 20.29 -3.27 7.77
CA GLY A 195 20.56 -2.60 6.49
C GLY A 195 19.29 -2.37 5.66
N GLY A 196 19.39 -1.58 4.60
CA GLY A 196 18.30 -1.29 3.67
C GLY A 196 17.13 -0.54 4.28
N SER A 197 15.97 -0.65 3.66
CA SER A 197 14.75 0.09 3.96
C SER A 197 13.53 -0.79 3.80
N ALA A 198 12.62 -0.78 4.77
CA ALA A 198 11.37 -1.53 4.75
C ALA A 198 10.20 -0.65 4.27
N SER A 199 9.32 -1.21 3.45
CA SER A 199 8.10 -0.54 3.00
C SER A 199 6.93 -1.50 2.83
N LEU A 200 5.70 -0.95 2.77
CA LEU A 200 4.49 -1.68 2.39
C LEU A 200 4.21 -2.95 3.24
N PRO A 201 4.21 -2.89 4.58
CA PRO A 201 3.95 -4.06 5.39
C PRO A 201 2.54 -4.62 5.16
N ARG A 202 2.41 -5.95 5.10
CA ARG A 202 1.14 -6.67 5.03
C ARG A 202 1.19 -7.91 5.89
N ILE A 203 0.29 -8.01 6.86
CA ILE A 203 0.21 -9.14 7.78
C ILE A 203 -0.69 -10.22 7.17
N SER A 204 -0.26 -11.50 7.26
CA SER A 204 -1.07 -12.62 6.81
C SER A 204 -2.38 -12.74 7.60
N PRO A 205 -3.46 -13.28 7.03
CA PRO A 205 -4.76 -13.35 7.71
C PRO A 205 -4.78 -14.12 9.04
N ASP A 206 -3.84 -15.03 9.27
CA ASP A 206 -3.64 -15.74 10.52
C ASP A 206 -2.85 -14.96 11.57
N GLY A 207 -2.32 -13.78 11.19
CA GLY A 207 -1.56 -12.91 12.09
C GLY A 207 -0.13 -13.37 12.38
N ARG A 208 0.31 -14.48 11.79
CA ARG A 208 1.62 -15.06 12.09
C ARG A 208 2.74 -14.48 11.26
N TRP A 209 2.48 -14.16 10.00
CA TRP A 209 3.49 -13.73 9.04
C TRP A 209 3.30 -12.28 8.65
N LEU A 210 4.39 -11.57 8.49
CA LEU A 210 4.39 -10.22 7.90
C LEU A 210 5.28 -10.23 6.68
N LEU A 211 4.73 -9.82 5.54
CA LEU A 211 5.47 -9.61 4.31
C LEU A 211 5.68 -8.09 4.13
N PHE A 212 6.89 -7.69 3.79
CA PHE A 212 7.22 -6.30 3.48
C PHE A 212 8.15 -6.25 2.26
N THR A 213 8.27 -5.11 1.63
CA THR A 213 9.25 -4.90 0.57
C THR A 213 10.52 -4.28 1.16
N TRP A 214 11.66 -4.87 0.85
CA TRP A 214 12.98 -4.36 1.15
C TRP A 214 13.56 -3.65 -0.08
N ALA A 215 14.29 -2.56 0.10
CA ALA A 215 15.11 -1.88 -0.90
C ALA A 215 16.37 -1.33 -0.22
N GLU A 216 17.37 -0.86 -0.98
CA GLU A 216 18.56 -0.27 -0.42
C GLU A 216 18.28 0.98 0.42
N CYS A 217 17.36 1.84 -0.04
CA CYS A 217 16.93 3.05 0.65
C CYS A 217 15.50 3.45 0.27
N ASN A 218 15.01 4.53 0.85
CA ASN A 218 13.70 5.14 0.60
C ASN A 218 12.48 4.23 0.86
N ALA A 219 11.29 4.64 0.42
CA ALA A 219 10.01 3.98 0.69
C ALA A 219 9.24 3.58 -0.56
N PHE A 220 9.75 3.89 -1.78
CA PHE A 220 9.09 3.61 -3.06
C PHE A 220 9.82 2.56 -3.89
N PRO A 221 9.77 1.30 -3.47
CA PRO A 221 10.64 0.23 -3.95
C PRO A 221 10.47 -0.12 -5.42
N ILE A 222 9.36 0.28 -6.08
CA ILE A 222 9.14 0.00 -7.51
C ILE A 222 10.17 0.67 -8.42
N GLN A 223 10.85 1.70 -7.94
CA GLN A 223 11.93 2.38 -8.66
C GLN A 223 13.31 1.77 -8.37
N HIS A 224 13.40 0.85 -7.40
CA HIS A 224 14.59 0.16 -6.97
C HIS A 224 14.67 -1.23 -7.59
N PRO A 225 15.51 -1.46 -8.63
CA PRO A 225 15.62 -2.78 -9.28
C PRO A 225 15.98 -3.91 -8.32
N GLU A 226 16.74 -3.60 -7.27
CA GLU A 226 17.17 -4.54 -6.23
C GLU A 226 16.07 -4.85 -5.19
N SER A 227 14.91 -4.19 -5.27
CA SER A 227 13.88 -4.41 -4.27
C SER A 227 13.31 -5.82 -4.31
N SER A 228 13.12 -6.39 -3.12
CA SER A 228 12.67 -7.77 -2.92
C SER A 228 11.62 -7.87 -1.81
N LEU A 229 10.91 -9.01 -1.76
CA LEU A 229 9.93 -9.30 -0.73
C LEU A 229 10.59 -10.06 0.42
N CYS A 230 10.50 -9.50 1.63
CA CYS A 230 11.00 -10.09 2.86
C CYS A 230 9.88 -10.54 3.78
N LEU A 231 10.06 -11.72 4.40
CA LEU A 231 9.10 -12.35 5.30
C LEU A 231 9.60 -12.31 6.75
N VAL A 232 8.72 -11.89 7.66
CA VAL A 232 8.94 -11.97 9.12
C VAL A 232 8.01 -13.01 9.72
N ASP A 233 8.53 -13.95 10.49
CA ASP A 233 7.74 -14.76 11.42
C ASP A 233 7.50 -13.93 12.69
N LEU A 234 6.28 -13.42 12.90
CA LEU A 234 5.92 -12.56 14.02
C LEU A 234 5.94 -13.29 15.39
N LYS A 235 6.09 -14.61 15.40
CA LYS A 235 6.29 -15.38 16.63
C LYS A 235 7.75 -15.38 17.10
N THR A 236 8.68 -15.41 16.16
CA THR A 236 10.13 -15.50 16.44
C THR A 236 10.89 -14.24 16.11
N TYR A 237 10.28 -13.30 15.40
CA TYR A 237 10.86 -12.08 14.83
C TYR A 237 12.00 -12.34 13.84
N LYS A 238 12.09 -13.58 13.33
CA LYS A 238 13.06 -13.94 12.32
C LYS A 238 12.66 -13.33 10.97
N VAL A 239 13.56 -12.55 10.40
CA VAL A 239 13.44 -12.01 9.04
C VAL A 239 14.13 -12.96 8.07
N SER A 240 13.52 -13.17 6.92
CA SER A 240 14.09 -13.98 5.82
C SER A 240 13.69 -13.39 4.47
N GLU A 241 14.56 -13.57 3.50
CA GLU A 241 14.28 -13.28 2.10
C GLU A 241 13.97 -14.61 1.40
N PRO A 242 12.71 -14.88 1.00
CA PRO A 242 12.33 -16.15 0.40
C PRO A 242 12.98 -16.33 -0.97
N PRO A 243 13.85 -17.34 -1.18
CA PRO A 243 14.61 -17.48 -2.42
C PRO A 243 13.74 -17.68 -3.66
N GLN A 244 12.52 -18.19 -3.48
CA GLN A 244 11.56 -18.36 -4.59
C GLN A 244 11.02 -17.03 -5.12
N LEU A 245 11.02 -15.98 -4.29
CA LEU A 245 10.49 -14.67 -4.67
C LEU A 245 11.55 -13.74 -5.29
N ILE A 246 12.83 -14.03 -5.09
CA ILE A 246 13.95 -13.19 -5.57
C ILE A 246 13.96 -13.13 -7.09
N SER A 247 14.19 -11.95 -7.64
CA SER A 247 14.45 -11.71 -9.06
C SER A 247 15.53 -10.65 -9.26
N SER A 248 15.95 -10.41 -10.51
CA SER A 248 16.94 -9.38 -10.85
C SER A 248 16.36 -7.97 -10.97
N GLU A 249 15.06 -7.84 -10.81
CA GLU A 249 14.33 -6.59 -10.99
C GLU A 249 13.30 -6.40 -9.88
N ALA A 250 12.77 -5.19 -9.73
CA ALA A 250 11.89 -4.82 -8.64
C ALA A 250 10.70 -5.77 -8.42
N ASP A 251 10.57 -6.24 -7.18
CA ASP A 251 9.44 -7.02 -6.65
C ASP A 251 8.81 -6.27 -5.48
N THR A 252 7.54 -5.87 -5.60
CA THR A 252 6.90 -4.98 -4.62
C THR A 252 5.37 -5.05 -4.65
N TYR A 253 4.69 -4.16 -3.92
CA TYR A 253 3.22 -4.02 -3.88
C TYR A 253 2.49 -5.36 -3.82
N HIS A 254 2.57 -5.99 -2.67
CA HIS A 254 1.99 -7.32 -2.45
C HIS A 254 0.72 -7.27 -1.61
N SER A 255 -0.12 -8.29 -1.76
CA SER A 255 -1.25 -8.55 -0.89
C SER A 255 -1.48 -10.04 -0.68
N TRP A 256 -2.05 -10.38 0.49
CA TRP A 256 -2.44 -11.74 0.84
C TRP A 256 -3.84 -12.08 0.32
N SER A 257 -4.05 -13.32 -0.06
CA SER A 257 -5.40 -13.87 -0.20
C SER A 257 -6.07 -13.98 1.17
N SER A 258 -7.40 -13.93 1.21
CA SER A 258 -8.16 -13.99 2.46
C SER A 258 -7.99 -15.29 3.25
N ASN A 259 -7.55 -16.37 2.61
CA ASN A 259 -7.23 -17.64 3.25
C ASN A 259 -5.74 -17.82 3.60
N GLY A 260 -4.90 -16.79 3.33
CA GLY A 260 -3.47 -16.82 3.61
C GLY A 260 -2.63 -17.80 2.79
N ARG A 261 -3.21 -18.44 1.76
CA ARG A 261 -2.53 -19.46 0.94
C ARG A 261 -1.86 -18.92 -0.32
N TRP A 262 -2.10 -17.67 -0.65
CA TRP A 262 -1.60 -17.03 -1.85
C TRP A 262 -1.19 -15.60 -1.56
N ILE A 263 -0.17 -15.14 -2.28
CA ILE A 263 0.13 -13.72 -2.44
C ILE A 263 0.02 -13.34 -3.91
N VAL A 264 -0.39 -12.11 -4.16
CA VAL A 264 -0.21 -11.45 -5.45
C VAL A 264 0.72 -10.26 -5.25
N PHE A 265 1.60 -10.01 -6.19
CA PHE A 265 2.55 -8.91 -6.11
C PHE A 265 2.90 -8.34 -7.49
N ALA A 266 3.36 -7.11 -7.51
CA ALA A 266 3.81 -6.41 -8.69
C ALA A 266 5.31 -6.64 -8.91
N SER A 267 5.72 -6.95 -10.14
CA SER A 267 7.11 -7.25 -10.46
C SER A 267 7.51 -6.75 -11.85
N ARG A 268 8.73 -6.30 -11.96
CA ARG A 268 9.39 -5.95 -13.24
C ARG A 268 10.31 -7.05 -13.74
N ARG A 269 10.35 -8.23 -13.12
CA ARG A 269 11.27 -9.36 -13.39
C ARG A 269 11.36 -9.81 -14.84
N LYS A 270 10.38 -9.49 -15.69
CA LYS A 270 10.36 -9.92 -17.08
C LYS A 270 11.27 -9.07 -17.97
N ASP A 271 11.31 -7.75 -17.77
CA ASP A 271 11.99 -6.81 -18.67
C ASP A 271 12.55 -5.54 -18.01
N GLY A 272 12.45 -5.42 -16.68
CA GLY A 272 12.91 -4.27 -15.91
C GLY A 272 12.11 -2.98 -16.16
N ARG A 273 11.07 -3.01 -16.99
CA ARG A 273 10.35 -1.80 -17.45
C ARG A 273 8.88 -1.81 -17.09
N VAL A 274 8.19 -2.86 -17.50
CA VAL A 274 6.73 -2.97 -17.35
C VAL A 274 6.41 -3.80 -16.11
N THR A 275 5.67 -3.21 -15.21
CA THR A 275 5.22 -3.89 -13.98
C THR A 275 4.07 -4.84 -14.32
N ARG A 276 4.23 -6.11 -13.95
CA ARG A 276 3.23 -7.17 -14.15
C ARG A 276 2.89 -7.83 -12.83
N LEU A 277 1.71 -8.44 -12.77
CA LEU A 277 1.25 -9.14 -11.59
C LEU A 277 1.71 -10.59 -11.59
N TYR A 278 2.32 -11.02 -10.50
CA TYR A 278 2.71 -12.39 -10.23
C TYR A 278 1.95 -12.93 -9.03
N ILE A 279 1.70 -14.22 -9.02
CA ILE A 279 1.04 -14.91 -7.92
C ILE A 279 1.94 -16.05 -7.45
N ALA A 280 2.01 -16.26 -6.13
CA ALA A 280 2.75 -17.37 -5.53
C ALA A 280 1.91 -18.04 -4.43
N ALA A 281 1.98 -19.37 -4.37
CA ALA A 281 1.41 -20.12 -3.27
C ALA A 281 2.24 -19.90 -1.99
N PHE A 282 1.58 -19.98 -0.83
CA PHE A 282 2.21 -19.87 0.47
C PHE A 282 1.69 -20.94 1.43
N SER A 283 2.61 -21.57 2.16
CA SER A 283 2.29 -22.53 3.22
C SER A 283 3.40 -22.56 4.27
N ASN A 284 3.04 -22.35 5.53
CA ASN A 284 3.95 -22.51 6.68
C ASN A 284 5.31 -21.80 6.52
N GLY A 285 5.32 -20.55 6.06
CA GLY A 285 6.54 -19.76 5.90
C GLY A 285 7.31 -20.03 4.60
N GLN A 286 6.78 -20.85 3.70
CA GLN A 286 7.41 -21.18 2.44
C GLN A 286 6.55 -20.72 1.25
N PHE A 287 7.20 -20.17 0.24
CA PHE A 287 6.56 -19.78 -1.01
C PHE A 287 6.81 -20.82 -2.12
N GLY A 288 5.79 -21.06 -2.92
CA GLY A 288 5.95 -21.72 -4.21
C GLY A 288 6.61 -20.78 -5.25
N ARG A 289 7.03 -21.34 -6.37
CA ARG A 289 7.58 -20.56 -7.49
C ARG A 289 6.51 -19.59 -8.01
N PRO A 290 6.80 -18.28 -8.10
CA PRO A 290 5.88 -17.31 -8.68
C PRO A 290 5.63 -17.56 -10.17
N PHE A 291 4.42 -17.31 -10.60
CA PHE A 291 4.08 -17.33 -12.02
C PHE A 291 3.30 -16.06 -12.38
N LEU A 292 3.46 -15.65 -13.64
CA LEU A 292 2.73 -14.51 -14.18
C LEU A 292 1.24 -14.75 -14.06
N LEU A 293 0.50 -13.80 -13.51
CA LEU A 293 -0.95 -13.90 -13.43
C LEU A 293 -1.53 -14.05 -14.85
N PRO A 294 -2.20 -15.17 -15.18
CA PRO A 294 -2.64 -15.45 -16.54
C PRO A 294 -3.56 -14.35 -17.09
N GLN A 295 -3.38 -13.94 -18.32
CA GLN A 295 -4.18 -12.94 -19.02
C GLN A 295 -5.08 -13.61 -20.06
N ARG A 296 -6.26 -13.02 -20.31
CA ARG A 296 -7.17 -13.53 -21.36
C ARG A 296 -6.54 -13.40 -22.74
N TYR A 297 -5.83 -12.28 -22.97
CA TYR A 297 -5.16 -11.97 -24.24
C TYR A 297 -3.69 -11.60 -23.99
N PRO A 298 -2.81 -12.60 -23.74
CA PRO A 298 -1.41 -12.35 -23.40
C PRO A 298 -0.63 -11.51 -24.41
N ALA A 299 -0.95 -11.68 -25.71
CA ALA A 299 -0.30 -10.92 -26.79
C ALA A 299 -0.65 -9.44 -26.75
N GLU A 300 -1.91 -9.09 -26.47
CA GLU A 300 -2.34 -7.69 -26.34
C GLU A 300 -1.67 -7.02 -25.14
N ASP A 301 -1.54 -7.72 -24.02
CA ASP A 301 -0.89 -7.19 -22.82
C ASP A 301 0.58 -6.82 -23.10
N VAL A 302 1.28 -7.64 -23.89
CA VAL A 302 2.65 -7.37 -24.34
C VAL A 302 2.71 -6.14 -25.26
N LEU A 303 1.79 -6.03 -26.21
CA LEU A 303 1.76 -4.94 -27.19
C LEU A 303 1.39 -3.61 -26.56
N ARG A 304 0.40 -3.58 -25.68
CA ARG A 304 -0.09 -2.36 -25.00
C ARG A 304 0.84 -1.86 -23.93
N ARG A 305 1.75 -2.69 -23.41
CA ARG A 305 2.71 -2.37 -22.35
C ARG A 305 2.04 -1.77 -21.09
N TYR A 306 0.88 -2.29 -20.71
CA TYR A 306 0.23 -1.88 -19.48
C TYR A 306 1.08 -2.24 -18.26
N SER A 307 1.23 -1.28 -17.35
CA SER A 307 1.82 -1.52 -16.03
C SER A 307 0.70 -1.65 -15.00
N TYR A 308 0.72 -2.73 -14.24
CA TYR A 308 -0.23 -3.03 -13.18
C TYR A 308 0.47 -2.87 -11.84
N ASN A 309 -0.03 -1.97 -11.00
CA ASN A 309 0.51 -1.73 -9.67
C ASN A 309 -0.52 -1.95 -8.58
N VAL A 310 -0.03 -2.20 -7.36
CA VAL A 310 -0.82 -2.32 -6.13
C VAL A 310 -1.97 -3.34 -6.27
N PRO A 311 -1.67 -4.62 -6.55
CA PRO A 311 -2.71 -5.64 -6.65
C PRO A 311 -3.32 -5.97 -5.28
N GLU A 312 -4.64 -6.19 -5.24
CA GLU A 312 -5.35 -6.73 -4.09
C GLU A 312 -6.20 -7.94 -4.48
N LEU A 313 -6.18 -8.98 -3.63
CA LEU A 313 -7.04 -10.16 -3.79
C LEU A 313 -8.35 -9.93 -3.03
N LEU A 314 -9.47 -9.85 -3.76
CA LEU A 314 -10.80 -9.64 -3.22
C LEU A 314 -11.57 -10.96 -3.09
N LYS A 315 -12.55 -11.00 -2.19
CA LYS A 315 -13.46 -12.13 -1.99
C LYS A 315 -14.59 -12.21 -3.03
N GLY A 316 -14.67 -11.23 -3.92
CA GLY A 316 -15.70 -11.15 -4.95
C GLY A 316 -15.58 -9.90 -5.80
N LYS A 317 -16.49 -9.74 -6.73
CA LYS A 317 -16.57 -8.61 -7.65
C LYS A 317 -17.10 -7.36 -6.94
N ILE A 318 -16.41 -6.24 -7.10
CA ILE A 318 -16.95 -4.92 -6.70
C ILE A 318 -18.09 -4.57 -7.67
N LYS A 319 -19.25 -4.31 -7.10
CA LYS A 319 -20.41 -3.81 -7.83
C LYS A 319 -20.52 -2.31 -7.60
N THR A 320 -20.32 -1.53 -8.64
CA THR A 320 -20.35 -0.06 -8.58
C THR A 320 -21.29 0.46 -9.66
N ASP A 321 -22.13 1.40 -9.29
CA ASP A 321 -22.85 2.23 -10.24
C ASP A 321 -21.83 3.24 -10.84
N LYS A 322 -21.60 3.13 -12.15
CA LYS A 322 -20.62 3.97 -12.86
C LYS A 322 -21.04 5.43 -12.93
N ASP A 323 -22.35 5.69 -12.99
CA ASP A 323 -22.89 7.04 -13.07
C ASP A 323 -22.82 7.73 -11.70
N GLU A 324 -23.11 6.98 -10.62
CA GLU A 324 -22.91 7.45 -9.25
C GLU A 324 -21.45 7.76 -8.99
N MET A 325 -20.53 6.88 -9.39
CA MET A 325 -19.10 7.08 -9.27
C MET A 325 -18.63 8.33 -10.01
N ALA A 326 -19.06 8.52 -11.25
CA ALA A 326 -18.71 9.68 -12.06
C ALA A 326 -19.19 11.00 -11.43
N ARG A 327 -20.45 11.04 -10.97
CA ARG A 327 -21.02 12.20 -10.26
C ARG A 327 -20.21 12.51 -8.99
N LEU A 328 -19.86 11.49 -8.21
CA LEU A 328 -19.12 11.63 -6.97
C LEU A 328 -17.72 12.20 -7.20
N LEU A 329 -17.02 11.75 -8.25
CA LEU A 329 -15.69 12.24 -8.59
C LEU A 329 -15.68 13.70 -9.04
N GLN A 330 -16.73 14.15 -9.72
CA GLN A 330 -16.87 15.51 -10.23
C GLN A 330 -17.45 16.49 -9.19
N SER A 331 -18.08 15.99 -8.12
CA SER A 331 -18.57 16.87 -7.04
C SER A 331 -17.42 17.59 -6.34
N PRO A 332 -17.64 18.77 -5.77
CA PRO A 332 -16.65 19.52 -5.00
C PRO A 332 -16.08 18.75 -3.82
#